data_a1cd46d5a471352274d432a95a31289f
#
_entry.id   a1cd46d5a471352274d432a95a31289f
#
_cell.length_a   1.000
_cell.length_b   1.000
_cell.length_c   1.000
_cell.angle_alpha   90.00
_cell.angle_beta   90.00
_cell.angle_gamma   90.00
#
_symmetry.space_group_name_H-M   'P 1'
#
loop_
_entity.id
_entity.type
_entity.pdbx_description
1 polymer ?
#
loop_
_entity_poly.entity_id
_entity_poly.type
_entity_poly.pdbx_seq_one_letter_code
_entity_poly.pdbx_strand_id
1 'polypeptide(L)'
;MGLAVFIRSKEQAIVAEWEAFAQTYLPSAAHMDRSALRDHIIGLLRFIANDLETSQTERERSEKAKGQGPKEGGAHDSAAETHADLRFTGGFDTVEMISEFRALRASVIKLWRAEWADTEAVDILPDLLRFNEAIDQVMTESLSRFTNRINHSGSLFVGTLVHDFHGPLVAAHNSAHALAMRGKLDDEQVKLVSQIETSTSRISRLVSNLIDAVRIRFDKGVPIAPAPMDMGTAVQ
;
A
#
# COMPACT_ATOMS: atom_id res chain seq x y z
N MET A 1 24.66 -0.90 28.03
CA MET A 1 24.67 -0.04 26.81
C MET A 1 23.23 0.14 26.36
N GLY A 2 22.76 1.41 26.26
CA GLY A 2 21.39 1.72 25.80
C GLY A 2 21.15 1.25 24.35
N LEU A 3 19.90 0.96 24.03
CA LEU A 3 19.54 0.33 22.74
C LEU A 3 19.85 1.22 21.54
N ALA A 4 19.68 2.53 21.62
CA ALA A 4 20.03 3.45 20.54
C ALA A 4 21.53 3.38 20.18
N VAL A 5 22.40 3.42 21.22
CA VAL A 5 23.86 3.30 21.03
C VAL A 5 24.22 1.92 20.46
N PHE A 6 23.54 0.87 20.91
CA PHE A 6 23.73 -0.48 20.38
C PHE A 6 23.39 -0.54 18.88
N ILE A 7 22.20 -0.04 18.48
CA ILE A 7 21.77 -0.04 17.08
C ILE A 7 22.81 0.65 16.19
N ARG A 8 23.31 1.82 16.60
CA ARG A 8 24.34 2.55 15.83
C ARG A 8 25.66 1.80 15.75
N SER A 9 26.12 1.21 16.87
CA SER A 9 27.41 0.52 16.93
C SER A 9 27.41 -0.83 16.23
N LYS A 10 26.26 -1.50 16.14
CA LYS A 10 26.10 -2.84 15.56
C LYS A 10 25.27 -2.85 14.28
N GLU A 11 25.06 -1.69 13.65
CA GLU A 11 24.23 -1.53 12.43
C GLU A 11 24.51 -2.62 11.39
N GLN A 12 25.78 -2.85 11.04
CA GLN A 12 26.16 -3.83 10.05
C GLN A 12 25.85 -5.28 10.46
N ALA A 13 25.99 -5.60 11.75
CA ALA A 13 25.68 -6.93 12.26
C ALA A 13 24.16 -7.19 12.23
N ILE A 14 23.37 -6.18 12.61
CA ILE A 14 21.90 -6.26 12.56
C ILE A 14 21.43 -6.44 11.11
N VAL A 15 21.97 -5.67 10.18
CA VAL A 15 21.64 -5.77 8.75
C VAL A 15 22.03 -7.14 8.18
N ALA A 16 23.18 -7.67 8.55
CA ALA A 16 23.60 -9.01 8.09
C ALA A 16 22.69 -10.13 8.60
N GLU A 17 22.27 -10.08 9.86
CA GLU A 17 21.33 -11.03 10.45
C GLU A 17 19.96 -10.94 9.77
N TRP A 18 19.46 -9.73 9.53
CA TRP A 18 18.22 -9.47 8.85
C TRP A 18 18.27 -9.93 7.37
N GLU A 19 19.39 -9.63 6.65
CA GLU A 19 19.59 -10.02 5.25
C GLU A 19 19.55 -11.56 5.08
N ALA A 20 20.16 -12.29 5.99
CA ALA A 20 20.12 -13.76 5.98
C ALA A 20 18.67 -14.28 6.07
N PHE A 21 17.83 -13.64 6.88
CA PHE A 21 16.40 -13.94 6.91
C PHE A 21 15.72 -13.56 5.59
N ALA A 22 15.93 -12.34 5.09
CA ALA A 22 15.26 -11.84 3.88
C ALA A 22 15.53 -12.74 2.68
N GLN A 23 16.78 -13.16 2.48
CA GLN A 23 17.16 -14.05 1.37
C GLN A 23 16.53 -15.44 1.47
N THR A 24 16.23 -15.91 2.67
CA THR A 24 15.69 -17.27 2.90
C THR A 24 14.16 -17.30 2.80
N TYR A 25 13.49 -16.27 3.28
CA TYR A 25 12.05 -16.30 3.54
C TYR A 25 11.22 -15.29 2.75
N LEU A 26 11.85 -14.36 2.02
CA LEU A 26 11.16 -13.36 1.22
C LEU A 26 11.44 -13.59 -0.27
N PRO A 27 10.50 -14.20 -1.03
CA PRO A 27 10.69 -14.47 -2.45
C PRO A 27 11.04 -13.23 -3.27
N SER A 28 10.42 -12.09 -2.98
CA SER A 28 10.67 -10.82 -3.68
C SER A 28 12.07 -10.26 -3.42
N ALA A 29 12.65 -10.51 -2.24
CA ALA A 29 14.01 -10.08 -1.90
C ALA A 29 15.09 -10.76 -2.76
N ALA A 30 14.83 -11.98 -3.25
CA ALA A 30 15.76 -12.71 -4.12
C ALA A 30 15.97 -12.03 -5.48
N HIS A 31 15.05 -11.18 -5.92
CA HIS A 31 15.08 -10.46 -7.18
C HIS A 31 15.56 -9.01 -7.05
N MET A 32 15.78 -8.54 -5.82
CA MET A 32 16.28 -7.18 -5.57
C MET A 32 17.81 -7.14 -5.55
N ASP A 33 18.35 -5.97 -5.93
CA ASP A 33 19.77 -5.70 -5.70
C ASP A 33 20.07 -5.64 -4.20
N ARG A 34 21.13 -6.35 -3.79
CA ARG A 34 21.51 -6.47 -2.38
C ARG A 34 21.84 -5.12 -1.74
N SER A 35 22.46 -4.21 -2.47
CA SER A 35 22.79 -2.89 -1.94
C SER A 35 21.50 -2.11 -1.64
N ALA A 36 20.56 -2.08 -2.57
CA ALA A 36 19.27 -1.46 -2.39
C ALA A 36 18.49 -2.09 -1.23
N LEU A 37 18.51 -3.42 -1.11
CA LEU A 37 17.86 -4.14 -0.01
C LEU A 37 18.40 -3.70 1.36
N ARG A 38 19.73 -3.52 1.48
CA ARG A 38 20.41 -3.16 2.73
C ARG A 38 20.26 -1.68 3.09
N ASP A 39 20.42 -0.78 2.12
CA ASP A 39 20.45 0.66 2.37
C ASP A 39 19.17 1.16 3.01
N HIS A 40 18.02 0.57 2.66
CA HIS A 40 16.74 0.93 3.26
C HIS A 40 16.60 0.49 4.72
N ILE A 41 17.07 -0.71 5.04
CA ILE A 41 17.07 -1.18 6.42
C ILE A 41 18.00 -0.35 7.29
N ILE A 42 19.13 0.09 6.76
CA ILE A 42 20.02 1.03 7.42
C ILE A 42 19.30 2.35 7.71
N GLY A 43 18.55 2.89 6.76
CA GLY A 43 17.72 4.08 6.92
C GLY A 43 16.71 3.94 8.06
N LEU A 44 15.98 2.82 8.09
CA LEU A 44 15.02 2.51 9.15
C LEU A 44 15.69 2.36 10.53
N LEU A 45 16.82 1.66 10.61
CA LEU A 45 17.57 1.50 11.87
C LEU A 45 18.05 2.85 12.42
N ARG A 46 18.55 3.74 11.56
CA ARG A 46 18.98 5.09 11.95
C ARG A 46 17.81 5.95 12.41
N PHE A 47 16.69 5.87 11.72
CA PHE A 47 15.45 6.52 12.14
C PHE A 47 15.03 6.06 13.54
N ILE A 48 14.95 4.74 13.77
CA ILE A 48 14.58 4.16 15.06
C ILE A 48 15.58 4.59 16.15
N ALA A 49 16.88 4.55 15.87
CA ALA A 49 17.90 4.98 16.83
C ALA A 49 17.74 6.47 17.21
N ASN A 50 17.46 7.35 16.23
CA ASN A 50 17.18 8.77 16.48
C ASN A 50 15.93 8.97 17.34
N ASP A 51 14.87 8.22 17.05
CA ASP A 51 13.65 8.28 17.84
C ASP A 51 13.86 7.87 19.30
N LEU A 52 14.67 6.83 19.53
CA LEU A 52 15.03 6.38 20.89
C LEU A 52 15.82 7.42 21.68
N GLU A 53 16.63 8.24 21.01
CA GLU A 53 17.42 9.33 21.63
C GLU A 53 16.60 10.59 21.87
N THR A 54 15.50 10.78 21.14
CA THR A 54 14.65 11.97 21.28
C THR A 54 13.82 11.89 22.55
N SER A 55 13.90 12.92 23.40
CA SER A 55 13.06 13.01 24.59
C SER A 55 11.60 13.20 24.18
N GLN A 56 10.72 12.39 24.74
CA GLN A 56 9.28 12.44 24.47
C GLN A 56 8.51 12.68 25.76
N THR A 57 7.51 13.55 25.68
CA THR A 57 6.56 13.73 26.77
C THR A 57 5.63 12.50 26.88
N GLU A 58 5.00 12.33 28.03
CA GLU A 58 4.02 11.24 28.24
C GLU A 58 2.85 11.32 27.24
N ARG A 59 2.45 12.53 26.86
CA ARG A 59 1.41 12.74 25.86
C ARG A 59 1.85 12.28 24.47
N GLU A 60 3.05 12.66 24.02
CA GLU A 60 3.62 12.25 22.73
C GLU A 60 3.76 10.73 22.64
N ARG A 61 4.20 10.08 23.73
CA ARG A 61 4.26 8.62 23.82
C ARG A 61 2.88 7.98 23.71
N SER A 62 1.87 8.52 24.40
CA SER A 62 0.49 8.03 24.32
C SER A 62 -0.12 8.21 22.92
N GLU A 63 0.15 9.34 22.27
CA GLU A 63 -0.30 9.60 20.89
C GLU A 63 0.38 8.65 19.90
N LYS A 64 1.68 8.42 20.06
CA LYS A 64 2.47 7.49 19.26
C LYS A 64 1.99 6.04 19.40
N ALA A 65 1.76 5.59 20.63
CA ALA A 65 1.22 4.25 20.91
C ALA A 65 -0.18 4.01 20.29
N LYS A 66 -0.94 5.08 20.01
CA LYS A 66 -2.24 5.03 19.32
C LYS A 66 -2.14 5.19 17.80
N GLY A 67 -0.93 5.26 17.23
CA GLY A 67 -0.71 5.53 15.82
C GLY A 67 -1.01 6.97 15.41
N GLN A 68 -1.06 7.90 16.36
CA GLN A 68 -1.31 9.33 16.18
C GLN A 68 -0.05 10.19 16.39
N GLY A 69 1.10 9.54 16.43
CA GLY A 69 2.38 10.24 16.53
C GLY A 69 2.59 11.23 15.38
N PRO A 70 3.42 12.27 15.59
CA PRO A 70 3.72 13.23 14.55
C PRO A 70 4.36 12.46 13.37
N LYS A 71 3.77 12.64 12.19
CA LYS A 71 4.42 12.18 10.96
C LYS A 71 5.65 13.06 10.75
N GLU A 72 6.79 12.46 10.47
CA GLU A 72 7.92 13.24 9.97
C GLU A 72 7.52 13.85 8.63
N GLY A 73 6.98 15.06 8.69
CA GLY A 73 6.52 15.82 7.53
C GLY A 73 7.45 17.00 7.27
N GLY A 74 8.47 16.75 6.48
CA GLY A 74 9.20 17.75 5.73
C GLY A 74 8.87 17.60 4.24
N ALA A 75 9.52 18.39 3.38
CA ALA A 75 9.38 18.31 1.92
C ALA A 75 9.94 17.00 1.30
N HIS A 76 10.40 16.05 2.12
CA HIS A 76 10.97 14.77 1.71
C HIS A 76 10.21 13.61 2.34
N ASP A 77 10.09 12.51 1.61
CA ASP A 77 9.50 11.27 2.11
C ASP A 77 10.27 10.76 3.34
N SER A 78 9.56 10.24 4.34
CA SER A 78 10.18 9.62 5.51
C SER A 78 10.93 8.34 5.12
N ALA A 79 11.82 7.85 6.01
CA ALA A 79 12.50 6.57 5.81
C ALA A 79 11.48 5.42 5.62
N ALA A 80 10.34 5.48 6.32
CA ALA A 80 9.25 4.52 6.20
C ALA A 80 8.55 4.60 4.85
N GLU A 81 8.28 5.80 4.33
CA GLU A 81 7.65 6.01 3.03
C GLU A 81 8.56 5.58 1.89
N THR A 82 9.84 5.96 1.95
CA THR A 82 10.87 5.52 0.99
C THR A 82 10.98 4.00 0.95
N HIS A 83 11.03 3.35 2.12
CA HIS A 83 11.04 1.89 2.22
C HIS A 83 9.82 1.27 1.54
N ALA A 84 8.61 1.81 1.80
CA ALA A 84 7.38 1.31 1.20
C ALA A 84 7.38 1.42 -0.34
N ASP A 85 7.80 2.55 -0.90
CA ASP A 85 7.84 2.78 -2.35
C ASP A 85 8.79 1.80 -3.04
N LEU A 86 9.90 1.48 -2.41
CA LEU A 86 10.88 0.57 -2.97
C LEU A 86 10.44 -0.89 -2.87
N ARG A 87 9.78 -1.28 -1.78
CA ARG A 87 9.18 -2.62 -1.67
C ARG A 87 8.02 -2.80 -2.65
N PHE A 88 7.21 -1.76 -2.86
CA PHE A 88 6.17 -1.78 -3.89
C PHE A 88 6.78 -2.00 -5.29
N THR A 89 7.83 -1.27 -5.64
CA THR A 89 8.53 -1.41 -6.93
C THR A 89 9.23 -2.78 -7.04
N GLY A 90 9.73 -3.31 -5.93
CA GLY A 90 10.36 -4.62 -5.84
C GLY A 90 9.39 -5.80 -5.87
N GLY A 91 8.08 -5.56 -5.97
CA GLY A 91 7.06 -6.61 -6.08
C GLY A 91 6.74 -7.34 -4.77
N PHE A 92 7.08 -6.74 -3.63
CA PHE A 92 6.72 -7.28 -2.33
C PHE A 92 5.20 -7.29 -2.14
N ASP A 93 4.72 -8.23 -1.38
CA ASP A 93 3.36 -8.23 -0.87
C ASP A 93 3.28 -7.70 0.59
N THR A 94 2.04 -7.56 1.09
CA THR A 94 1.82 -7.06 2.46
C THR A 94 2.38 -7.99 3.52
N VAL A 95 2.39 -9.32 3.26
CA VAL A 95 2.90 -10.31 4.22
C VAL A 95 4.42 -10.24 4.29
N GLU A 96 5.08 -10.09 3.14
CA GLU A 96 6.53 -9.88 3.06
C GLU A 96 6.94 -8.60 3.79
N MET A 97 6.21 -7.49 3.58
CA MET A 97 6.44 -6.22 4.29
C MET A 97 6.38 -6.39 5.82
N ILE A 98 5.34 -7.03 6.33
CA ILE A 98 5.21 -7.28 7.78
C ILE A 98 6.33 -8.21 8.27
N SER A 99 6.69 -9.22 7.48
CA SER A 99 7.73 -10.19 7.82
C SER A 99 9.11 -9.55 7.94
N GLU A 100 9.42 -8.54 7.09
CA GLU A 100 10.64 -7.75 7.19
C GLU A 100 10.76 -7.03 8.55
N PHE A 101 9.72 -6.33 8.97
CA PHE A 101 9.71 -5.62 10.26
C PHE A 101 9.80 -6.57 11.46
N ARG A 102 9.13 -7.74 11.36
CA ARG A 102 9.24 -8.80 12.39
C ARG A 102 10.67 -9.33 12.49
N ALA A 103 11.31 -9.59 11.35
CA ALA A 103 12.68 -10.05 11.30
C ALA A 103 13.65 -9.00 11.83
N LEU A 104 13.48 -7.72 11.44
CA LEU A 104 14.30 -6.62 11.92
C LEU A 104 14.20 -6.49 13.45
N ARG A 105 12.99 -6.53 13.99
CA ARG A 105 12.77 -6.54 15.45
C ARG A 105 13.48 -7.71 16.13
N ALA A 106 13.33 -8.90 15.59
CA ALA A 106 13.95 -10.09 16.15
C ALA A 106 15.47 -10.04 16.08
N SER A 107 16.04 -9.55 14.97
CA SER A 107 17.50 -9.39 14.82
C SER A 107 18.09 -8.40 15.82
N VAL A 108 17.45 -7.24 16.00
CA VAL A 108 17.89 -6.24 16.99
C VAL A 108 17.84 -6.83 18.39
N ILE A 109 16.70 -7.39 18.81
CA ILE A 109 16.54 -7.94 20.17
C ILE A 109 17.49 -9.11 20.43
N LYS A 110 17.66 -10.02 19.47
CA LYS A 110 18.56 -11.18 19.58
C LYS A 110 20.01 -10.74 19.82
N LEU A 111 20.49 -9.82 18.99
CA LEU A 111 21.88 -9.34 19.08
C LEU A 111 22.10 -8.46 20.32
N TRP A 112 21.13 -7.60 20.66
CA TRP A 112 21.22 -6.78 21.84
C TRP A 112 21.24 -7.63 23.13
N ARG A 113 20.38 -8.66 23.20
CA ARG A 113 20.35 -9.58 24.36
C ARG A 113 21.69 -10.28 24.60
N ALA A 114 22.47 -10.55 23.56
CA ALA A 114 23.78 -11.17 23.70
C ALA A 114 24.81 -10.28 24.43
N GLU A 115 24.56 -8.96 24.49
CA GLU A 115 25.42 -7.98 25.19
C GLU A 115 25.02 -7.80 26.68
N TRP A 116 23.99 -8.49 27.17
CA TRP A 116 23.43 -8.23 28.53
C TRP A 116 23.85 -9.21 29.60
N ALA A 117 24.88 -10.02 29.37
CA ALA A 117 25.24 -11.09 30.28
C ALA A 117 25.30 -10.69 31.78
N ASP A 118 25.44 -9.38 32.07
CA ASP A 118 25.60 -8.84 33.43
C ASP A 118 24.65 -7.66 33.76
N THR A 119 23.58 -7.42 32.98
CA THR A 119 22.69 -6.26 33.19
C THR A 119 21.37 -6.68 33.83
N GLU A 120 20.90 -5.97 34.86
CA GLU A 120 19.59 -6.24 35.47
C GLU A 120 18.44 -5.95 34.49
N ALA A 121 17.46 -6.85 34.44
CA ALA A 121 16.34 -6.78 33.47
C ALA A 121 15.47 -5.52 33.60
N VAL A 122 15.44 -4.88 34.75
CA VAL A 122 14.69 -3.66 35.05
C VAL A 122 15.19 -2.46 34.26
N ASP A 123 16.50 -2.38 34.01
CA ASP A 123 17.11 -1.25 33.31
C ASP A 123 16.90 -1.26 31.78
N ILE A 124 16.41 -2.39 31.25
CA ILE A 124 16.25 -2.61 29.82
C ILE A 124 14.81 -2.39 29.33
N LEU A 125 13.85 -2.51 30.22
CA LEU A 125 12.43 -2.45 29.87
C LEU A 125 12.01 -1.12 29.22
N PRO A 126 12.45 0.06 29.69
CA PRO A 126 12.13 1.33 29.04
C PRO A 126 12.63 1.42 27.60
N ASP A 127 13.85 0.99 27.33
CA ASP A 127 14.43 0.97 25.98
C ASP A 127 13.68 0.02 25.07
N LEU A 128 13.31 -1.16 25.58
CA LEU A 128 12.54 -2.16 24.82
C LEU A 128 11.14 -1.67 24.47
N LEU A 129 10.45 -1.01 25.40
CA LEU A 129 9.13 -0.43 25.14
C LEU A 129 9.21 0.64 24.07
N ARG A 130 10.15 1.57 24.17
CA ARG A 130 10.34 2.63 23.17
C ARG A 130 10.72 2.07 21.81
N PHE A 131 11.56 1.04 21.77
CA PHE A 131 11.91 0.36 20.51
C PHE A 131 10.70 -0.28 19.84
N ASN A 132 9.83 -0.95 20.61
CA ASN A 132 8.61 -1.51 20.04
C ASN A 132 7.68 -0.43 19.51
N GLU A 133 7.49 0.68 20.23
CA GLU A 133 6.71 1.83 19.77
C GLU A 133 7.28 2.42 18.48
N ALA A 134 8.59 2.59 18.39
CA ALA A 134 9.26 3.14 17.20
C ALA A 134 9.12 2.23 15.98
N ILE A 135 9.35 0.93 16.13
CA ILE A 135 9.26 -0.01 15.00
C ILE A 135 7.81 -0.21 14.55
N ASP A 136 6.84 -0.19 15.48
CA ASP A 136 5.42 -0.29 15.15
C ASP A 136 4.93 0.96 14.39
N GLN A 137 5.43 2.15 14.76
CA GLN A 137 5.15 3.37 14.01
C GLN A 137 5.70 3.29 12.58
N VAL A 138 6.97 2.97 12.42
CA VAL A 138 7.61 2.85 11.09
C VAL A 138 6.90 1.81 10.24
N MET A 139 6.54 0.66 10.82
CA MET A 139 5.78 -0.38 10.13
C MET A 139 4.41 0.13 9.67
N THR A 140 3.70 0.85 10.54
CA THR A 140 2.37 1.39 10.22
C THR A 140 2.44 2.44 9.10
N GLU A 141 3.42 3.34 9.14
CA GLU A 141 3.64 4.34 8.10
C GLU A 141 4.00 3.69 6.75
N SER A 142 4.94 2.73 6.77
CA SER A 142 5.32 1.97 5.58
C SER A 142 4.13 1.21 4.98
N LEU A 143 3.36 0.50 5.78
CA LEU A 143 2.18 -0.24 5.30
C LEU A 143 1.09 0.68 4.76
N SER A 144 0.88 1.83 5.38
CA SER A 144 -0.08 2.83 4.90
C SER A 144 0.33 3.35 3.51
N ARG A 145 1.59 3.73 3.33
CA ARG A 145 2.13 4.18 2.03
C ARG A 145 2.03 3.07 0.98
N PHE A 146 2.47 1.86 1.31
CA PHE A 146 2.44 0.68 0.44
C PHE A 146 1.02 0.36 -0.04
N THR A 147 0.05 0.32 0.88
CA THR A 147 -1.36 0.09 0.55
C THR A 147 -1.92 1.18 -0.36
N ASN A 148 -1.58 2.45 -0.10
CA ASN A 148 -1.98 3.55 -0.96
C ASN A 148 -1.40 3.43 -2.37
N ARG A 149 -0.15 2.95 -2.52
CA ARG A 149 0.46 2.68 -3.83
C ARG A 149 -0.27 1.57 -4.58
N ILE A 150 -0.60 0.45 -3.92
CA ILE A 150 -1.38 -0.64 -4.51
C ILE A 150 -2.72 -0.12 -5.01
N ASN A 151 -3.46 0.61 -4.17
CA ASN A 151 -4.77 1.12 -4.50
C ASN A 151 -4.71 2.11 -5.67
N HIS A 152 -3.76 3.03 -5.65
CA HIS A 152 -3.57 4.01 -6.73
C HIS A 152 -3.22 3.33 -8.06
N SER A 153 -2.30 2.37 -8.04
CA SER A 153 -1.93 1.61 -9.24
C SER A 153 -3.11 0.82 -9.81
N GLY A 154 -3.90 0.18 -8.94
CA GLY A 154 -5.12 -0.52 -9.34
C GLY A 154 -6.16 0.41 -9.98
N SER A 155 -6.40 1.58 -9.39
CA SER A 155 -7.34 2.59 -9.93
C SER A 155 -6.89 3.12 -11.29
N LEU A 156 -5.60 3.42 -11.47
CA LEU A 156 -5.06 3.86 -12.76
C LEU A 156 -5.21 2.79 -13.84
N PHE A 157 -4.86 1.53 -13.52
CA PHE A 157 -4.96 0.42 -14.45
C PHE A 157 -6.40 0.26 -14.99
N VAL A 158 -7.39 0.25 -14.08
CA VAL A 158 -8.78 0.13 -14.49
C VAL A 158 -9.26 1.35 -15.25
N GLY A 159 -8.86 2.56 -14.84
CA GLY A 159 -9.18 3.79 -15.60
C GLY A 159 -8.71 3.73 -17.05
N THR A 160 -7.49 3.25 -17.28
CA THR A 160 -6.94 3.06 -18.62
C THR A 160 -7.73 2.02 -19.43
N LEU A 161 -7.99 0.85 -18.84
CA LEU A 161 -8.77 -0.20 -19.51
C LEU A 161 -10.15 0.29 -19.92
N VAL A 162 -10.82 1.04 -19.05
CA VAL A 162 -12.14 1.61 -19.35
C VAL A 162 -12.09 2.55 -20.53
N HIS A 163 -11.13 3.46 -20.55
CA HIS A 163 -10.93 4.39 -21.66
C HIS A 163 -10.73 3.62 -22.97
N ASP A 164 -9.89 2.59 -22.95
CA ASP A 164 -9.54 1.81 -24.14
C ASP A 164 -10.71 0.94 -24.66
N PHE A 165 -11.61 0.51 -23.80
CA PHE A 165 -12.84 -0.19 -24.20
C PHE A 165 -13.96 0.74 -24.64
N HIS A 166 -14.06 1.93 -24.07
CA HIS A 166 -15.17 2.86 -24.36
C HIS A 166 -15.17 3.32 -25.83
N GLY A 167 -14.00 3.68 -26.37
CA GLY A 167 -13.85 4.15 -27.75
C GLY A 167 -14.40 3.15 -28.79
N PRO A 168 -13.88 1.91 -28.86
CA PRO A 168 -14.35 0.92 -29.80
C PRO A 168 -15.83 0.52 -29.62
N LEU A 169 -16.32 0.48 -28.37
CA LEU A 169 -17.73 0.19 -28.10
C LEU A 169 -18.67 1.27 -28.66
N VAL A 170 -18.34 2.54 -28.45
CA VAL A 170 -19.08 3.68 -28.98
C VAL A 170 -19.04 3.66 -30.53
N ALA A 171 -17.87 3.39 -31.12
CA ALA A 171 -17.74 3.30 -32.56
C ALA A 171 -18.61 2.17 -33.16
N ALA A 172 -18.58 0.98 -32.54
CA ALA A 172 -19.38 -0.16 -32.96
C ALA A 172 -20.89 0.12 -32.84
N HIS A 173 -21.31 0.71 -31.70
CA HIS A 173 -22.71 1.10 -31.48
C HIS A 173 -23.19 2.12 -32.51
N ASN A 174 -22.41 3.20 -32.73
CA ASN A 174 -22.76 4.24 -33.69
C ASN A 174 -22.77 3.71 -35.12
N SER A 175 -21.90 2.78 -35.49
CA SER A 175 -21.90 2.14 -36.79
C SER A 175 -23.13 1.28 -37.01
N ALA A 176 -23.52 0.47 -36.02
CA ALA A 176 -24.73 -0.31 -36.05
C ALA A 176 -25.99 0.59 -36.19
N HIS A 177 -26.02 1.65 -35.36
CA HIS A 177 -27.11 2.63 -35.40
C HIS A 177 -27.22 3.36 -36.79
N ALA A 178 -26.07 3.77 -37.32
CA ALA A 178 -26.03 4.39 -38.66
C ALA A 178 -26.51 3.44 -39.77
N LEU A 179 -26.22 2.14 -39.69
CA LEU A 179 -26.73 1.12 -40.59
C LEU A 179 -28.25 0.98 -40.46
N ALA A 180 -28.77 0.93 -39.23
CA ALA A 180 -30.21 0.90 -38.98
C ALA A 180 -30.94 2.09 -39.58
N MET A 181 -30.38 3.28 -39.46
CA MET A 181 -31.01 4.54 -39.92
C MET A 181 -30.91 4.78 -41.44
N ARG A 182 -29.86 4.32 -42.09
CA ARG A 182 -29.55 4.64 -43.51
C ARG A 182 -29.70 3.46 -44.45
N GLY A 183 -29.69 2.23 -43.92
CA GLY A 183 -29.68 1.00 -44.69
C GLY A 183 -31.11 0.63 -45.19
N LYS A 184 -31.20 0.11 -46.39
CA LYS A 184 -32.35 -0.68 -46.83
C LYS A 184 -32.05 -2.12 -46.38
N LEU A 185 -32.23 -2.38 -45.08
CA LEU A 185 -31.94 -3.67 -44.45
C LEU A 185 -33.13 -4.62 -44.65
N ASP A 186 -32.83 -5.88 -44.92
CA ASP A 186 -33.82 -6.94 -44.81
C ASP A 186 -34.10 -7.33 -43.37
N ASP A 187 -35.09 -8.16 -43.13
CA ASP A 187 -35.51 -8.55 -41.76
C ASP A 187 -34.43 -9.28 -40.98
N GLU A 188 -33.53 -10.00 -41.62
CA GLU A 188 -32.41 -10.70 -40.98
C GLU A 188 -31.32 -9.72 -40.59
N GLN A 189 -30.99 -8.78 -41.48
CA GLN A 189 -30.03 -7.72 -41.22
C GLN A 189 -30.48 -6.77 -40.09
N VAL A 190 -31.76 -6.44 -40.04
CA VAL A 190 -32.35 -5.65 -38.93
C VAL A 190 -32.15 -6.36 -37.58
N LYS A 191 -32.38 -7.68 -37.54
CA LYS A 191 -32.15 -8.48 -36.33
C LYS A 191 -30.67 -8.45 -35.90
N LEU A 192 -29.75 -8.61 -36.85
CA LEU A 192 -28.30 -8.60 -36.56
C LEU A 192 -27.86 -7.23 -36.05
N VAL A 193 -28.28 -6.14 -36.64
CA VAL A 193 -27.95 -4.79 -36.19
C VAL A 193 -28.52 -4.53 -34.81
N SER A 194 -29.77 -4.89 -34.54
CA SER A 194 -30.37 -4.76 -33.20
C SER A 194 -29.63 -5.59 -32.14
N GLN A 195 -29.12 -6.75 -32.52
CA GLN A 195 -28.31 -7.59 -31.64
C GLN A 195 -26.95 -6.93 -31.32
N ILE A 196 -26.31 -6.26 -32.30
CA ILE A 196 -25.05 -5.50 -32.07
C ILE A 196 -25.30 -4.31 -31.14
N GLU A 197 -26.38 -3.52 -31.40
CA GLU A 197 -26.73 -2.37 -30.51
C GLU A 197 -27.00 -2.82 -29.06
N THR A 198 -27.76 -3.90 -28.90
CA THR A 198 -28.07 -4.48 -27.59
C THR A 198 -26.79 -4.97 -26.89
N SER A 199 -25.91 -5.66 -27.62
CA SER A 199 -24.66 -6.20 -27.09
C SER A 199 -23.70 -5.09 -26.68
N THR A 200 -23.49 -4.07 -27.52
CA THR A 200 -22.61 -2.93 -27.20
C THR A 200 -23.14 -2.13 -26.03
N SER A 201 -24.44 -1.89 -25.94
CA SER A 201 -25.06 -1.22 -24.77
C SER A 201 -24.91 -2.03 -23.48
N ARG A 202 -25.02 -3.37 -23.56
CA ARG A 202 -24.80 -4.25 -22.43
C ARG A 202 -23.34 -4.22 -21.95
N ILE A 203 -22.37 -4.27 -22.87
CA ILE A 203 -20.96 -4.20 -22.54
C ILE A 203 -20.64 -2.84 -21.93
N SER A 204 -21.15 -1.73 -22.47
CA SER A 204 -20.96 -0.39 -21.92
C SER A 204 -21.44 -0.29 -20.47
N ARG A 205 -22.59 -0.88 -20.14
CA ARG A 205 -23.08 -0.95 -18.73
C ARG A 205 -22.18 -1.80 -17.85
N LEU A 206 -21.67 -2.93 -18.34
CA LEU A 206 -20.75 -3.77 -17.58
C LEU A 206 -19.44 -3.04 -17.28
N VAL A 207 -18.90 -2.28 -18.24
CA VAL A 207 -17.72 -1.45 -18.06
C VAL A 207 -17.99 -0.36 -17.01
N SER A 208 -19.13 0.32 -17.05
CA SER A 208 -19.51 1.32 -16.02
C SER A 208 -19.63 0.69 -14.64
N ASN A 209 -20.26 -0.46 -14.52
CA ASN A 209 -20.38 -1.18 -13.25
C ASN A 209 -19.02 -1.62 -12.70
N LEU A 210 -18.07 -1.98 -13.58
CA LEU A 210 -16.69 -2.30 -13.19
C LEU A 210 -15.97 -1.09 -12.60
N ILE A 211 -16.15 0.10 -13.24
CA ILE A 211 -15.60 1.37 -12.70
C ILE A 211 -16.11 1.61 -11.30
N ASP A 212 -17.41 1.50 -11.08
CA ASP A 212 -18.04 1.76 -9.79
C ASP A 212 -17.53 0.76 -8.74
N ALA A 213 -17.43 -0.53 -9.08
CA ALA A 213 -16.89 -1.54 -8.20
C ALA A 213 -15.42 -1.27 -7.82
N VAL A 214 -14.60 -0.80 -8.77
CA VAL A 214 -13.19 -0.44 -8.53
C VAL A 214 -13.10 0.81 -7.66
N ARG A 215 -13.89 1.83 -7.93
CA ARG A 215 -13.95 3.03 -7.08
C ARG A 215 -14.35 2.69 -5.65
N ILE A 216 -15.34 1.82 -5.45
CA ILE A 216 -15.73 1.35 -4.12
C ILE A 216 -14.57 0.65 -3.41
N ARG A 217 -13.77 -0.12 -4.14
CA ARG A 217 -12.68 -0.93 -3.57
C ARG A 217 -11.42 -0.14 -3.29
N PHE A 218 -11.05 0.81 -4.14
CA PHE A 218 -9.75 1.51 -4.11
C PHE A 218 -9.86 2.99 -3.69
N ASP A 219 -11.01 3.64 -3.93
CA ASP A 219 -11.29 4.98 -3.45
C ASP A 219 -12.10 4.94 -2.14
N LYS A 220 -12.14 6.05 -1.44
CA LYS A 220 -12.81 6.17 -0.12
C LYS A 220 -14.35 6.14 -0.20
N GLY A 221 -14.93 5.31 -1.05
CA GLY A 221 -16.37 5.13 -1.20
C GLY A 221 -16.97 5.76 -2.46
N VAL A 222 -18.24 5.45 -2.72
CA VAL A 222 -19.01 6.06 -3.82
C VAL A 222 -19.29 7.51 -3.45
N PRO A 223 -19.00 8.51 -4.30
CA PRO A 223 -19.45 9.87 -4.07
C PRO A 223 -20.98 9.91 -4.12
N ILE A 224 -21.62 9.95 -2.96
CA ILE A 224 -23.06 10.11 -2.86
C ILE A 224 -23.35 11.60 -2.94
N ALA A 225 -24.00 12.06 -4.00
CA ALA A 225 -24.59 13.38 -4.11
C ALA A 225 -26.06 13.28 -3.64
N PRO A 226 -26.40 13.63 -2.39
CA PRO A 226 -27.77 13.56 -1.93
C PRO A 226 -28.60 14.61 -2.68
N ALA A 227 -29.67 14.14 -3.34
CA ALA A 227 -30.67 15.00 -3.96
C ALA A 227 -32.03 14.73 -3.31
N PRO A 228 -32.89 15.76 -3.15
CA PRO A 228 -34.26 15.55 -2.72
C PRO A 228 -34.97 14.59 -3.68
N MET A 229 -35.55 13.53 -3.15
CA MET A 229 -36.26 12.52 -3.92
C MET A 229 -37.65 12.30 -3.30
N ASP A 230 -38.66 12.27 -4.14
CA ASP A 230 -40.01 11.87 -3.70
C ASP A 230 -40.05 10.34 -3.54
N MET A 231 -40.25 9.89 -2.31
CA MET A 231 -40.33 8.47 -1.97
C MET A 231 -41.49 7.77 -2.69
N GLY A 232 -42.55 8.49 -3.12
CA GLY A 232 -43.68 7.95 -3.87
C GLY A 232 -43.31 7.50 -5.27
N THR A 233 -42.27 8.08 -5.87
CA THR A 233 -41.77 7.73 -7.21
C THR A 233 -40.63 6.70 -7.21
N ALA A 234 -40.03 6.43 -6.04
CA ALA A 234 -38.92 5.50 -5.89
C ALA A 234 -39.33 4.02 -5.74
N VAL A 235 -40.62 3.74 -5.57
CA VAL A 235 -41.17 2.39 -5.26
C VAL A 235 -41.99 1.82 -6.44
N GLN A 236 -41.95 2.44 -7.61
CA GLN A 236 -42.45 1.87 -8.86
C GLN A 236 -41.29 1.28 -9.68
#